data_0df6314ca26c8cbb89b4a9f5b6fe0c16
#
_entry.id   0df6314ca26c8cbb89b4a9f5b6fe0c16
#
_cell.length_a   1.000
_cell.length_b   1.000
_cell.length_c   1.000
_cell.angle_alpha   90.00
_cell.angle_beta   90.00
_cell.angle_gamma   90.00
#
_symmetry.space_group_name_H-M   'P 1'
#
loop_
_entity.id
_entity.type
_entity.pdbx_description
1 polymer ?
#
loop_
_entity_poly.entity_id
_entity_poly.type
_entity_poly.pdbx_seq_one_letter_code
_entity_poly.pdbx_strand_id
1 'polypeptide(L)'
;GKNRVEVELGYTVGTPQIGKTQNGKYAAFLASGYAAKDINSNDNKTALYVYDLENGSGSLIKKIEAPSGKGGLSSPTLVDKDLDGTVDIAYAGDRGGNMYRFDLSSDKPSEWTVRTIFQGTKPITSAPAVSRLADKRVVIFGTGSDLTEDDVLNTGEQYIYGIFDDDKSTVKVTVQNGTAGGLLEQTLTKENNTLFLSNNKASGGSNGKGWVVKLKEGGRVTVKPTVVLRTAFVTIRKYTGNDKCGAETAILGINTADGGALTPRS
;
A
#
# COMPACT_ATOMS: atom_id res chain seq x y z
N GLY A 1 17.23 36.07 -3.16
CA GLY A 1 15.86 35.56 -3.00
C GLY A 1 15.90 34.06 -2.91
N LYS A 2 15.54 33.50 -1.75
CA LYS A 2 15.39 32.04 -1.58
C LYS A 2 14.13 31.65 -2.35
N ASN A 3 14.27 30.87 -3.40
CA ASN A 3 13.14 30.25 -4.08
C ASN A 3 12.43 29.32 -3.09
N ARG A 4 11.34 29.77 -2.51
CA ARG A 4 10.42 28.91 -1.79
C ARG A 4 9.65 28.11 -2.85
N VAL A 5 9.91 26.81 -2.90
CA VAL A 5 9.02 25.90 -3.61
C VAL A 5 7.84 25.64 -2.68
N GLU A 6 6.67 26.02 -3.11
CA GLU A 6 5.44 25.77 -2.38
C GLU A 6 5.10 24.28 -2.49
N VAL A 7 5.04 23.60 -1.35
CA VAL A 7 4.73 22.19 -1.28
C VAL A 7 3.29 22.07 -0.81
N GLU A 8 2.44 21.57 -1.67
CA GLU A 8 1.05 21.25 -1.32
C GLU A 8 0.99 19.89 -0.60
N LEU A 9 1.36 19.89 0.68
CA LEU A 9 1.10 18.72 1.54
C LEU A 9 -0.32 18.87 2.11
N GLY A 10 -1.15 17.86 1.85
CA GLY A 10 -2.44 17.72 2.49
C GLY A 10 -2.29 17.20 3.94
N TYR A 11 -3.39 16.73 4.50
CA TYR A 11 -3.38 16.06 5.79
C TYR A 11 -2.54 14.79 5.70
N THR A 12 -1.33 14.82 6.24
CA THR A 12 -0.48 13.64 6.32
C THR A 12 -0.81 12.90 7.61
N VAL A 13 -1.51 11.79 7.49
CA VAL A 13 -1.67 10.82 8.60
C VAL A 13 -0.51 9.82 8.62
N GLY A 14 0.47 9.97 7.74
CA GLY A 14 1.59 9.08 7.56
C GLY A 14 2.90 9.63 8.12
N THR A 15 3.78 8.72 8.51
CA THR A 15 5.14 9.05 8.93
C THR A 15 6.04 9.20 7.71
N PRO A 16 6.83 10.28 7.60
CA PRO A 16 7.86 10.39 6.59
C PRO A 16 8.84 9.21 6.70
N GLN A 17 9.27 8.68 5.56
CA GLN A 17 10.30 7.65 5.51
C GLN A 17 11.64 8.30 5.19
N ILE A 18 12.69 7.84 5.86
CA ILE A 18 14.05 8.32 5.64
C ILE A 18 14.83 7.21 4.94
N GLY A 19 15.55 7.58 3.89
CA GLY A 19 16.39 6.66 3.14
C GLY A 19 17.48 7.39 2.37
N LYS A 20 18.47 6.64 1.92
CA LYS A 20 19.58 7.16 1.14
C LYS A 20 19.28 7.00 -0.34
N THR A 21 19.35 8.10 -1.10
CA THR A 21 19.16 8.06 -2.54
C THR A 21 20.38 7.47 -3.25
N GLN A 22 20.24 7.12 -4.54
CA GLN A 22 21.30 6.49 -5.31
C GLN A 22 22.58 7.35 -5.45
N ASN A 23 22.44 8.67 -5.35
CA ASN A 23 23.59 9.58 -5.34
C ASN A 23 24.24 9.75 -3.95
N GLY A 24 23.85 8.94 -2.99
CA GLY A 24 24.45 8.89 -1.66
C GLY A 24 23.93 9.91 -0.66
N LYS A 25 22.86 10.63 -0.96
CA LYS A 25 22.29 11.64 -0.06
C LYS A 25 21.14 11.06 0.77
N TYR A 26 21.13 11.36 2.06
CA TYR A 26 19.97 11.07 2.90
C TYR A 26 18.82 12.00 2.55
N ALA A 27 17.64 11.43 2.41
CA ALA A 27 16.43 12.13 1.99
C ALA A 27 15.23 11.69 2.84
N ALA A 28 14.25 12.59 2.93
CA ALA A 28 12.92 12.29 3.46
C ALA A 28 11.96 12.09 2.30
N PHE A 29 11.20 11.00 2.36
CA PHE A 29 10.20 10.62 1.39
C PHE A 29 8.82 10.83 2.02
N LEU A 30 8.06 11.78 1.47
CA LEU A 30 6.77 12.18 2.00
C LEU A 30 5.69 11.98 0.94
N ALA A 31 4.60 11.35 1.33
CA ALA A 31 3.39 11.32 0.53
C ALA A 31 2.63 12.63 0.65
N SER A 32 1.91 13.03 -0.42
CA SER A 32 1.10 14.26 -0.43
C SER A 32 -0.03 14.26 0.60
N GLY A 33 -0.46 13.08 1.09
CA GLY A 33 -1.56 12.98 2.03
C GLY A 33 -2.90 13.40 1.43
N TYR A 34 -3.83 13.82 2.28
CA TYR A 34 -5.21 14.14 1.91
C TYR A 34 -5.49 15.63 2.11
N ALA A 35 -6.50 16.19 1.40
CA ALA A 35 -6.86 17.58 1.59
C ALA A 35 -7.41 17.85 2.99
N ALA A 36 -7.03 19.00 3.56
CA ALA A 36 -7.46 19.41 4.90
C ALA A 36 -8.96 19.73 5.00
N LYS A 37 -9.57 20.20 3.91
CA LYS A 37 -10.95 20.67 3.91
C LYS A 37 -11.95 19.64 3.38
N ASP A 38 -11.55 18.83 2.42
CA ASP A 38 -12.39 17.81 1.82
C ASP A 38 -11.55 16.62 1.40
N ILE A 39 -11.48 15.65 2.29
CA ILE A 39 -10.71 14.43 2.09
C ILE A 39 -11.23 13.58 0.92
N ASN A 40 -12.49 13.78 0.54
CA ASN A 40 -13.11 13.06 -0.57
C ASN A 40 -12.94 13.77 -1.92
N SER A 41 -12.32 14.94 -1.93
CA SER A 41 -12.12 15.70 -3.17
C SER A 41 -11.19 14.94 -4.13
N ASN A 42 -11.63 14.87 -5.39
CA ASN A 42 -10.80 14.36 -6.48
C ASN A 42 -9.65 15.31 -6.86
N ASP A 43 -9.69 16.54 -6.36
CA ASP A 43 -8.67 17.56 -6.61
C ASP A 43 -7.43 17.37 -5.70
N ASN A 44 -7.48 16.43 -4.77
CA ASN A 44 -6.33 16.10 -3.95
C ASN A 44 -5.16 15.64 -4.80
N LYS A 45 -4.02 16.30 -4.63
CA LYS A 45 -2.79 15.91 -5.31
C LYS A 45 -2.33 14.54 -4.83
N THR A 46 -1.87 13.73 -5.76
CA THR A 46 -1.31 12.40 -5.50
C THR A 46 0.14 12.41 -5.97
N ALA A 47 1.05 12.64 -5.04
CA ALA A 47 2.46 12.80 -5.35
C ALA A 47 3.37 12.33 -4.23
N LEU A 48 4.56 11.88 -4.60
CA LEU A 48 5.66 11.61 -3.68
C LEU A 48 6.65 12.77 -3.74
N TYR A 49 7.00 13.32 -2.57
CA TYR A 49 7.98 14.38 -2.40
C TYR A 49 9.24 13.82 -1.77
N VAL A 50 10.39 14.15 -2.35
CA VAL A 50 11.70 13.72 -1.85
C VAL A 50 12.53 14.95 -1.50
N TYR A 51 12.89 15.08 -0.23
CA TYR A 51 13.63 16.23 0.33
C TYR A 51 15.02 15.83 0.74
N ASP A 52 15.99 16.69 0.42
CA ASP A 52 17.38 16.57 0.88
C ASP A 52 17.47 16.91 2.38
N LEU A 53 17.98 15.98 3.17
CA LEU A 53 18.20 16.17 4.62
C LEU A 53 19.61 16.65 4.96
N GLU A 54 20.57 16.62 4.02
CA GLU A 54 21.95 16.91 4.29
C GLU A 54 22.32 18.40 4.19
N ASN A 55 21.59 19.15 3.38
CA ASN A 55 21.92 20.56 3.14
C ASN A 55 21.34 21.56 4.14
N GLY A 56 20.74 21.09 5.24
CA GLY A 56 20.19 21.96 6.30
C GLY A 56 19.06 22.90 5.88
N SER A 57 18.75 22.97 4.60
CA SER A 57 17.72 23.84 4.02
C SER A 57 16.42 23.09 3.68
N GLY A 58 16.41 21.74 3.77
CA GLY A 58 15.26 20.93 3.40
C GLY A 58 14.84 21.15 1.95
N SER A 59 15.79 21.22 1.02
CA SER A 59 15.48 21.47 -0.39
C SER A 59 14.80 20.29 -1.05
N LEU A 60 13.80 20.56 -1.88
CA LEU A 60 13.11 19.54 -2.66
C LEU A 60 14.04 18.99 -3.73
N ILE A 61 14.30 17.68 -3.68
CA ILE A 61 15.04 16.97 -4.72
C ILE A 61 14.13 16.71 -5.92
N LYS A 62 12.94 16.15 -5.66
CA LYS A 62 11.97 15.80 -6.70
C LYS A 62 10.56 15.71 -6.14
N LYS A 63 9.59 16.14 -6.93
CA LYS A 63 8.16 15.83 -6.80
C LYS A 63 7.79 14.88 -7.92
N ILE A 64 7.21 13.74 -7.58
CA ILE A 64 6.78 12.73 -8.55
C ILE A 64 5.27 12.61 -8.46
N GLU A 65 4.54 13.13 -9.44
CA GLU A 65 3.09 13.03 -9.50
C GLU A 65 2.65 11.68 -10.06
N ALA A 66 1.66 11.06 -9.42
CA ALA A 66 1.05 9.84 -9.94
C ALA A 66 0.19 10.13 -11.17
N PRO A 67 0.24 9.29 -12.22
CA PRO A 67 -0.37 9.59 -13.51
C PRO A 67 -1.90 9.66 -13.49
N SER A 68 -2.54 9.00 -12.54
CA SER A 68 -4.01 8.93 -12.43
C SER A 68 -4.43 8.98 -10.97
N GLY A 69 -3.74 9.79 -10.18
CA GLY A 69 -3.95 9.87 -8.74
C GLY A 69 -5.30 10.43 -8.35
N LYS A 70 -5.91 9.82 -7.34
CA LYS A 70 -7.18 10.24 -6.76
C LYS A 70 -7.12 10.22 -5.25
N GLY A 71 -7.58 11.29 -4.63
CA GLY A 71 -7.78 11.35 -3.19
C GLY A 71 -6.52 11.51 -2.34
N GLY A 72 -5.35 11.73 -2.94
CA GLY A 72 -4.08 11.92 -2.25
C GLY A 72 -3.32 10.62 -1.96
N LEU A 73 -2.01 10.72 -1.81
CA LEU A 73 -1.12 9.59 -1.59
C LEU A 73 -0.99 9.26 -0.10
N SER A 74 -1.08 7.98 0.21
CA SER A 74 -0.82 7.43 1.55
C SER A 74 0.69 7.21 1.77
N SER A 75 1.08 6.84 2.99
CA SER A 75 2.49 6.65 3.36
C SER A 75 3.22 5.67 2.43
N PRO A 76 4.43 6.00 2.01
CA PRO A 76 5.23 5.12 1.17
C PRO A 76 5.95 4.04 1.98
N THR A 77 6.28 2.95 1.32
CA THR A 77 7.23 1.94 1.79
C THR A 77 8.43 1.92 0.86
N LEU A 78 9.62 2.07 1.42
CA LEU A 78 10.87 2.13 0.68
C LEU A 78 11.48 0.73 0.57
N VAL A 79 12.06 0.41 -0.59
CA VAL A 79 12.71 -0.87 -0.86
C VAL A 79 14.12 -0.63 -1.36
N ASP A 80 15.07 -1.24 -0.67
CA ASP A 80 16.47 -1.42 -1.11
C ASP A 80 16.59 -2.83 -1.70
N LYS A 81 16.50 -2.92 -3.00
CA LYS A 81 16.30 -4.19 -3.70
C LYS A 81 17.55 -5.07 -3.73
N ASP A 82 18.72 -4.46 -3.77
CA ASP A 82 20.03 -5.12 -3.85
C ASP A 82 20.84 -5.06 -2.54
N LEU A 83 20.24 -4.50 -1.48
CA LEU A 83 20.83 -4.38 -0.15
C LEU A 83 22.14 -3.58 -0.12
N ASP A 84 22.27 -2.59 -1.00
CA ASP A 84 23.43 -1.71 -1.08
C ASP A 84 23.35 -0.47 -0.17
N GLY A 85 22.24 -0.33 0.58
CA GLY A 85 22.00 0.78 1.48
C GLY A 85 21.28 1.97 0.84
N THR A 86 20.94 1.90 -0.44
CA THR A 86 20.21 2.95 -1.16
C THR A 86 18.80 2.52 -1.55
N VAL A 87 17.90 3.48 -1.66
CA VAL A 87 16.49 3.23 -2.01
C VAL A 87 16.36 3.08 -3.53
N ASP A 88 15.83 1.95 -3.97
CA ASP A 88 15.60 1.64 -5.38
C ASP A 88 14.15 1.88 -5.80
N ILE A 89 13.20 1.58 -4.91
CA ILE A 89 11.77 1.58 -5.20
C ILE A 89 11.02 2.15 -4.00
N ALA A 90 9.94 2.88 -4.27
CA ALA A 90 8.92 3.17 -3.26
C ALA A 90 7.55 2.67 -3.75
N TYR A 91 6.76 2.13 -2.84
CA TYR A 91 5.36 1.78 -3.09
C TYR A 91 4.45 2.62 -2.22
N ALA A 92 3.40 3.16 -2.79
CA ALA A 92 2.37 3.88 -2.04
C ALA A 92 1.03 3.80 -2.76
N GLY A 93 -0.03 3.73 -1.98
CA GLY A 93 -1.40 3.70 -2.48
C GLY A 93 -2.11 5.04 -2.36
N ASP A 94 -3.21 5.21 -3.07
CA ASP A 94 -4.06 6.38 -2.95
C ASP A 94 -5.46 6.04 -2.41
N ARG A 95 -6.19 7.08 -2.00
CA ARG A 95 -7.55 6.92 -1.48
C ARG A 95 -8.55 6.50 -2.57
N GLY A 96 -8.21 6.67 -3.83
CA GLY A 96 -9.01 6.23 -4.97
C GLY A 96 -8.87 4.74 -5.31
N GLY A 97 -7.95 4.02 -4.66
CA GLY A 97 -7.77 2.59 -4.83
C GLY A 97 -6.62 2.16 -5.73
N ASN A 98 -5.72 3.06 -6.08
CA ASN A 98 -4.54 2.75 -6.89
C ASN A 98 -3.32 2.46 -6.00
N MET A 99 -2.47 1.54 -6.45
CA MET A 99 -1.14 1.30 -5.87
C MET A 99 -0.08 1.65 -6.91
N TYR A 100 0.88 2.48 -6.53
CA TYR A 100 1.94 2.98 -7.39
C TYR A 100 3.29 2.40 -7.02
N ARG A 101 4.12 2.24 -8.04
CA ARG A 101 5.54 1.90 -7.94
C ARG A 101 6.35 3.07 -8.47
N PHE A 102 7.16 3.67 -7.61
CA PHE A 102 8.10 4.73 -7.95
C PHE A 102 9.47 4.11 -8.16
N ASP A 103 10.04 4.28 -9.35
CA ASP A 103 11.40 3.84 -9.68
C ASP A 103 12.38 4.94 -9.33
N LEU A 104 13.17 4.71 -8.30
CA LEU A 104 14.15 5.64 -7.73
C LEU A 104 15.57 5.11 -7.92
N SER A 105 15.78 4.19 -8.86
CA SER A 105 17.04 3.46 -9.05
C SER A 105 18.11 4.26 -9.78
N SER A 106 17.75 5.36 -10.44
CA SER A 106 18.73 6.24 -11.08
C SER A 106 19.41 7.18 -10.07
N ASP A 107 20.67 7.45 -10.24
CA ASP A 107 21.41 8.48 -9.49
C ASP A 107 21.01 9.92 -9.90
N LYS A 108 20.26 10.04 -11.00
CA LYS A 108 19.71 11.30 -11.50
C LYS A 108 18.21 11.38 -11.16
N PRO A 109 17.80 12.23 -10.23
CA PRO A 109 16.38 12.36 -9.88
C PRO A 109 15.45 12.70 -11.05
N SER A 110 15.96 13.36 -12.07
CA SER A 110 15.20 13.66 -13.30
C SER A 110 14.77 12.42 -14.09
N GLU A 111 15.39 11.29 -13.84
CA GLU A 111 15.07 10.00 -14.48
C GLU A 111 14.15 9.13 -13.65
N TRP A 112 13.78 9.57 -12.44
CA TRP A 112 12.84 8.83 -11.60
C TRP A 112 11.45 8.83 -12.24
N THR A 113 10.80 7.68 -12.20
CA THR A 113 9.50 7.44 -12.84
C THR A 113 8.50 6.83 -11.87
N VAL A 114 7.24 6.83 -12.27
CA VAL A 114 6.15 6.20 -11.52
C VAL A 114 5.24 5.44 -12.47
N ARG A 115 4.75 4.28 -12.03
CA ARG A 115 3.69 3.55 -12.73
C ARG A 115 2.67 3.00 -11.75
N THR A 116 1.45 2.81 -12.23
CA THR A 116 0.40 2.14 -11.50
C THR A 116 0.58 0.63 -11.64
N ILE A 117 0.68 -0.09 -10.54
CA ILE A 117 0.77 -1.56 -10.56
C ILE A 117 -0.57 -2.23 -10.26
N PHE A 118 -1.47 -1.52 -9.60
CA PHE A 118 -2.79 -2.01 -9.22
C PHE A 118 -3.81 -0.88 -9.30
N GLN A 119 -4.98 -1.18 -9.83
CA GLN A 119 -6.11 -0.26 -9.87
C GLN A 119 -7.37 -0.95 -9.34
N GLY A 120 -7.86 -0.43 -8.22
CA GLY A 120 -9.13 -0.82 -7.62
C GLY A 120 -10.04 0.38 -7.44
N THR A 121 -11.05 0.22 -6.60
CA THR A 121 -12.05 1.26 -6.30
C THR A 121 -12.18 1.55 -4.80
N LYS A 122 -11.52 0.76 -3.97
CA LYS A 122 -11.57 0.89 -2.50
C LYS A 122 -10.36 1.66 -2.00
N PRO A 123 -10.52 2.54 -0.98
CA PRO A 123 -9.42 3.38 -0.52
C PRO A 123 -8.27 2.55 0.05
N ILE A 124 -7.05 3.02 -0.21
CA ILE A 124 -5.82 2.48 0.37
C ILE A 124 -5.24 3.58 1.24
N THR A 125 -5.32 3.42 2.57
CA THR A 125 -4.99 4.47 3.53
C THR A 125 -3.82 4.13 4.44
N SER A 126 -3.21 2.96 4.25
CA SER A 126 -2.02 2.53 4.98
C SER A 126 -0.87 2.20 4.04
N ALA A 127 0.36 2.27 4.53
CA ALA A 127 1.52 1.86 3.77
C ALA A 127 1.47 0.36 3.46
N PRO A 128 1.91 -0.08 2.28
CA PRO A 128 2.02 -1.49 1.98
C PRO A 128 3.22 -2.11 2.70
N ALA A 129 3.14 -3.42 2.96
CA ALA A 129 4.30 -4.23 3.29
C ALA A 129 4.83 -4.92 2.04
N VAL A 130 6.11 -5.24 2.02
CA VAL A 130 6.74 -5.92 0.90
C VAL A 130 7.41 -7.19 1.40
N SER A 131 7.08 -8.30 0.76
CA SER A 131 7.69 -9.60 1.00
C SER A 131 8.50 -10.02 -0.21
N ARG A 132 9.71 -10.51 0.02
CA ARG A 132 10.58 -11.01 -1.04
C ARG A 132 10.37 -12.50 -1.25
N LEU A 133 10.04 -12.90 -2.47
CA LEU A 133 10.08 -14.28 -2.95
C LEU A 133 11.33 -14.51 -3.79
N ALA A 134 11.54 -15.74 -4.27
CA ALA A 134 12.77 -16.10 -4.98
C ALA A 134 13.02 -15.25 -6.25
N ASP A 135 11.97 -14.92 -7.00
CA ASP A 135 12.03 -14.28 -8.33
C ASP A 135 11.23 -12.98 -8.44
N LYS A 136 10.57 -12.57 -7.36
CA LYS A 136 9.67 -11.40 -7.34
C LYS A 136 9.47 -10.87 -5.93
N ARG A 137 8.81 -9.72 -5.83
CA ARG A 137 8.28 -9.17 -4.58
C ARG A 137 6.77 -9.31 -4.56
N VAL A 138 6.22 -9.41 -3.36
CA VAL A 138 4.79 -9.30 -3.11
C VAL A 138 4.52 -7.99 -2.40
N VAL A 139 3.73 -7.13 -2.99
CA VAL A 139 3.28 -5.88 -2.40
C VAL A 139 1.95 -6.15 -1.71
N ILE A 140 1.92 -6.08 -0.38
CA ILE A 140 0.79 -6.50 0.45
C ILE A 140 0.14 -5.27 1.07
N PHE A 141 -1.13 -5.10 0.81
CA PHE A 141 -1.92 -3.99 1.33
C PHE A 141 -3.38 -4.38 1.49
N GLY A 142 -4.02 -3.73 2.43
CA GLY A 142 -5.47 -3.86 2.58
C GLY A 142 -6.18 -2.59 2.17
N THR A 143 -7.49 -2.68 2.03
CA THR A 143 -8.35 -1.56 1.70
C THR A 143 -9.23 -1.18 2.87
N GLY A 144 -9.75 0.03 2.83
CA GLY A 144 -10.62 0.61 3.84
C GLY A 144 -10.10 1.94 4.37
N SER A 145 -10.96 2.65 5.04
CA SER A 145 -10.66 3.96 5.63
C SER A 145 -11.44 4.15 6.93
N ASP A 146 -10.88 4.89 7.85
CA ASP A 146 -11.51 5.36 9.07
C ASP A 146 -11.19 6.84 9.35
N LEU A 147 -10.92 7.60 8.29
CA LEU A 147 -10.50 8.99 8.36
C LEU A 147 -11.68 9.96 8.57
N THR A 148 -12.90 9.55 8.26
CA THR A 148 -14.13 10.33 8.41
C THR A 148 -15.20 9.50 9.13
N GLU A 149 -16.24 10.16 9.64
CA GLU A 149 -17.41 9.48 10.21
C GLU A 149 -18.09 8.56 9.18
N ASP A 150 -18.22 9.02 7.94
CA ASP A 150 -18.79 8.23 6.86
C ASP A 150 -17.95 6.98 6.58
N ASP A 151 -16.64 7.08 6.65
CA ASP A 151 -15.76 5.93 6.54
C ASP A 151 -16.02 4.89 7.65
N VAL A 152 -16.16 5.36 8.90
CA VAL A 152 -16.41 4.49 10.05
C VAL A 152 -17.77 3.77 9.93
N LEU A 153 -18.78 4.45 9.40
CA LEU A 153 -20.12 3.90 9.18
C LEU A 153 -20.21 2.96 7.97
N ASN A 154 -19.22 3.01 7.08
CA ASN A 154 -19.20 2.19 5.87
C ASN A 154 -19.01 0.70 6.22
N THR A 155 -19.94 -0.14 5.79
CA THR A 155 -19.92 -1.59 5.94
C THR A 155 -19.65 -2.33 4.63
N GLY A 156 -19.22 -1.61 3.58
CA GLY A 156 -18.89 -2.17 2.29
C GLY A 156 -17.77 -3.19 2.33
N GLU A 157 -17.65 -3.98 1.28
CA GLU A 157 -16.63 -5.00 1.15
C GLU A 157 -15.25 -4.37 0.99
N GLN A 158 -14.29 -4.88 1.75
CA GLN A 158 -12.88 -4.52 1.65
C GLN A 158 -12.04 -5.78 1.41
N TYR A 159 -10.79 -5.58 1.01
CA TYR A 159 -9.93 -6.67 0.55
C TYR A 159 -8.51 -6.52 1.07
N ILE A 160 -7.80 -7.64 1.15
CA ILE A 160 -6.35 -7.68 1.28
C ILE A 160 -5.79 -8.21 -0.03
N TYR A 161 -4.83 -7.51 -0.60
CA TYR A 161 -4.17 -7.88 -1.85
C TYR A 161 -2.70 -8.18 -1.61
N GLY A 162 -2.18 -9.18 -2.30
CA GLY A 162 -0.76 -9.38 -2.52
C GLY A 162 -0.49 -9.35 -4.01
N ILE A 163 0.12 -8.28 -4.49
CA ILE A 163 0.38 -8.06 -5.91
C ILE A 163 1.84 -8.38 -6.20
N PHE A 164 2.07 -9.28 -7.14
CA PHE A 164 3.42 -9.63 -7.55
C PHE A 164 4.03 -8.52 -8.38
N ASP A 165 5.22 -8.12 -8.01
CA ASP A 165 6.01 -7.15 -8.74
C ASP A 165 7.38 -7.74 -9.05
N ASP A 166 7.68 -7.84 -10.33
CA ASP A 166 9.02 -8.06 -10.83
C ASP A 166 9.51 -6.81 -11.58
N ASP A 167 10.80 -6.66 -11.73
CA ASP A 167 11.38 -5.45 -12.32
C ASP A 167 11.24 -5.40 -13.86
N LYS A 168 10.65 -6.43 -14.45
CA LYS A 168 10.51 -6.58 -15.90
C LYS A 168 9.10 -6.33 -16.40
N SER A 169 8.09 -6.61 -15.57
CA SER A 169 6.69 -6.45 -15.96
C SER A 169 6.27 -4.99 -15.91
N THR A 170 5.49 -4.56 -16.89
CA THR A 170 4.80 -3.27 -16.92
C THR A 170 3.29 -3.42 -16.78
N VAL A 171 2.81 -4.63 -16.48
CA VAL A 171 1.39 -4.96 -16.41
C VAL A 171 0.77 -4.41 -15.13
N LYS A 172 -0.35 -3.71 -15.29
CA LYS A 172 -1.20 -3.24 -14.20
C LYS A 172 -2.30 -4.27 -13.94
N VAL A 173 -2.52 -4.59 -12.65
CA VAL A 173 -3.69 -5.38 -12.23
C VAL A 173 -4.88 -4.46 -12.04
N THR A 174 -5.95 -4.65 -12.80
CA THR A 174 -7.20 -3.92 -12.63
C THR A 174 -8.28 -4.88 -12.13
N VAL A 175 -8.88 -4.55 -10.99
CA VAL A 175 -9.90 -5.39 -10.37
C VAL A 175 -11.30 -4.92 -10.70
N GLN A 176 -12.24 -5.88 -10.81
CA GLN A 176 -13.67 -5.66 -10.86
C GLN A 176 -14.30 -6.46 -9.72
N ASN A 177 -15.15 -5.82 -8.92
CA ASN A 177 -15.73 -6.43 -7.72
C ASN A 177 -14.69 -7.10 -6.81
N GLY A 178 -13.53 -6.45 -6.68
CA GLY A 178 -12.43 -6.89 -5.82
C GLY A 178 -11.53 -7.98 -6.40
N THR A 179 -11.84 -8.56 -7.54
CA THR A 179 -11.08 -9.66 -8.14
C THR A 179 -10.62 -9.37 -9.55
N ALA A 180 -9.64 -10.10 -10.03
CA ALA A 180 -9.13 -10.03 -11.40
C ALA A 180 -8.57 -11.39 -11.82
N GLY A 181 -8.53 -11.63 -13.13
CA GLY A 181 -7.81 -12.77 -13.69
C GLY A 181 -6.33 -12.73 -13.26
N GLY A 182 -5.79 -13.87 -12.85
CA GLY A 182 -4.42 -13.99 -12.36
C GLY A 182 -4.26 -13.73 -10.86
N LEU A 183 -5.31 -13.37 -10.12
CA LEU A 183 -5.33 -13.31 -8.67
C LEU A 183 -5.96 -14.59 -8.10
N LEU A 184 -5.22 -15.26 -7.22
CA LEU A 184 -5.75 -16.40 -6.46
C LEU A 184 -6.65 -15.88 -5.34
N GLU A 185 -7.88 -16.34 -5.30
CA GLU A 185 -8.86 -15.92 -4.31
C GLU A 185 -8.80 -16.80 -3.07
N GLN A 186 -8.72 -16.15 -1.91
CA GLN A 186 -8.88 -16.78 -0.60
C GLN A 186 -10.11 -16.22 0.09
N THR A 187 -10.71 -17.02 0.95
CA THR A 187 -11.92 -16.67 1.70
C THR A 187 -11.70 -16.73 3.20
N LEU A 188 -12.40 -15.88 3.94
CA LEU A 188 -12.46 -15.91 5.39
C LEU A 188 -13.78 -16.54 5.84
N THR A 189 -13.71 -17.43 6.82
CA THR A 189 -14.85 -17.93 7.56
C THR A 189 -14.71 -17.60 9.04
N LYS A 190 -15.81 -17.36 9.73
CA LYS A 190 -15.85 -17.10 11.17
C LYS A 190 -16.60 -18.20 11.86
N GLU A 191 -15.94 -18.87 12.79
CA GLU A 191 -16.51 -19.88 13.67
C GLU A 191 -16.14 -19.55 15.12
N ASN A 192 -17.14 -19.43 16.00
CA ASN A 192 -16.92 -19.18 17.43
C ASN A 192 -15.93 -18.03 17.73
N ASN A 193 -16.10 -16.90 17.04
CA ASN A 193 -15.23 -15.73 17.13
C ASN A 193 -13.79 -15.92 16.61
N THR A 194 -13.50 -17.03 15.94
CA THR A 194 -12.23 -17.28 15.31
C THR A 194 -12.35 -17.12 13.80
N LEU A 195 -11.42 -16.41 13.19
CA LEU A 195 -11.31 -16.27 11.74
C LEU A 195 -10.44 -17.40 11.17
N PHE A 196 -10.97 -18.06 10.15
CA PHE A 196 -10.25 -19.09 9.40
C PHE A 196 -10.06 -18.63 7.96
N LEU A 197 -8.82 -18.70 7.53
CA LEU A 197 -8.42 -18.37 6.16
C LEU A 197 -8.38 -19.66 5.34
N SER A 198 -8.92 -19.62 4.12
CA SER A 198 -8.81 -20.72 3.18
C SER A 198 -7.35 -20.97 2.78
N ASN A 199 -7.09 -22.13 2.23
CA ASN A 199 -5.75 -22.50 1.75
C ASN A 199 -5.83 -23.01 0.30
N ASN A 200 -6.48 -22.22 -0.55
CA ASN A 200 -6.57 -22.52 -1.98
C ASN A 200 -5.19 -22.45 -2.62
N LYS A 201 -4.93 -23.35 -3.54
CA LYS A 201 -3.68 -23.41 -4.29
C LYS A 201 -3.94 -23.05 -5.75
N ALA A 202 -3.00 -22.36 -6.35
CA ALA A 202 -3.05 -22.08 -7.76
C ALA A 202 -2.87 -23.37 -8.57
N SER A 203 -3.72 -23.56 -9.56
CA SER A 203 -3.58 -24.63 -10.55
C SER A 203 -2.99 -24.08 -11.85
N GLY A 204 -1.92 -24.72 -12.34
CA GLY A 204 -1.33 -24.37 -13.62
C GLY A 204 -0.80 -22.94 -13.75
N GLY A 205 -0.32 -22.35 -12.64
CA GLY A 205 0.20 -20.98 -12.65
C GLY A 205 -0.86 -19.89 -12.72
N SER A 206 -2.10 -20.17 -12.38
CA SER A 206 -3.24 -19.25 -12.47
C SER A 206 -3.15 -18.01 -11.56
N ASN A 207 -2.19 -17.95 -10.64
CA ASN A 207 -1.96 -16.81 -9.75
C ASN A 207 -0.77 -15.93 -10.18
N GLY A 208 -0.50 -15.83 -11.46
CA GLY A 208 0.67 -15.11 -11.98
C GLY A 208 0.73 -13.61 -11.61
N LYS A 209 -0.36 -13.02 -11.15
CA LYS A 209 -0.45 -11.61 -10.72
C LYS A 209 -0.50 -11.43 -9.20
N GLY A 210 -0.77 -12.48 -8.45
CA GLY A 210 -0.85 -12.42 -7.00
C GLY A 210 -2.07 -13.10 -6.41
N TRP A 211 -2.61 -12.51 -5.34
CA TRP A 211 -3.72 -13.08 -4.59
C TRP A 211 -4.61 -12.00 -3.96
N VAL A 212 -5.80 -12.38 -3.55
CA VAL A 212 -6.77 -11.51 -2.88
C VAL A 212 -7.50 -12.28 -1.78
N VAL A 213 -7.74 -11.60 -0.66
CA VAL A 213 -8.58 -12.08 0.44
C VAL A 213 -9.74 -11.10 0.61
N LYS A 214 -10.97 -11.60 0.51
CA LYS A 214 -12.17 -10.82 0.79
C LYS A 214 -12.40 -10.75 2.29
N LEU A 215 -12.49 -9.54 2.83
CA LEU A 215 -12.80 -9.33 4.25
C LEU A 215 -14.28 -9.49 4.53
N LYS A 216 -14.59 -9.82 5.77
CA LYS A 216 -15.97 -9.84 6.27
C LYS A 216 -16.53 -8.42 6.33
N GLU A 217 -17.86 -8.32 6.25
CA GLU A 217 -18.61 -7.08 6.28
C GLU A 217 -18.13 -6.13 7.38
N GLY A 218 -17.81 -4.90 6.99
CA GLY A 218 -17.30 -3.87 7.89
C GLY A 218 -15.82 -3.99 8.28
N GLY A 219 -15.16 -5.11 7.98
CA GLY A 219 -13.73 -5.28 8.20
C GLY A 219 -12.92 -4.44 7.22
N ARG A 220 -11.84 -3.83 7.71
CA ARG A 220 -10.97 -2.94 6.94
C ARG A 220 -9.54 -2.97 7.43
N VAL A 221 -8.63 -2.50 6.59
CA VAL A 221 -7.20 -2.39 6.91
C VAL A 221 -6.80 -0.93 6.86
N THR A 222 -6.39 -0.38 8.00
CA THR A 222 -5.97 1.02 8.16
C THR A 222 -4.56 1.16 8.75
N VAL A 223 -3.88 0.05 8.96
CA VAL A 223 -2.53 -0.03 9.52
C VAL A 223 -1.65 -0.86 8.60
N LYS A 224 -0.39 -0.45 8.45
CA LYS A 224 0.59 -1.18 7.65
C LYS A 224 0.72 -2.64 8.11
N PRO A 225 0.64 -3.62 7.21
CA PRO A 225 0.93 -5.01 7.54
C PRO A 225 2.38 -5.20 7.98
N THR A 226 2.62 -6.23 8.79
CA THR A 226 3.96 -6.63 9.20
C THR A 226 4.33 -7.93 8.50
N VAL A 227 5.52 -8.01 7.92
CA VAL A 227 6.02 -9.23 7.28
C VAL A 227 7.22 -9.75 8.04
N VAL A 228 7.16 -11.01 8.41
CA VAL A 228 8.27 -11.75 9.03
C VAL A 228 8.48 -13.01 8.19
N LEU A 229 9.63 -13.13 7.57
CA LEU A 229 9.93 -14.19 6.61
C LEU A 229 8.90 -14.18 5.46
N ARG A 230 8.13 -15.25 5.29
CA ARG A 230 7.07 -15.35 4.27
C ARG A 230 5.66 -15.29 4.86
N THR A 231 5.53 -14.69 6.04
CA THR A 231 4.24 -14.52 6.72
C THR A 231 3.92 -13.04 6.83
N ALA A 232 2.75 -12.64 6.37
CA ALA A 232 2.19 -11.33 6.59
C ALA A 232 1.19 -11.38 7.74
N PHE A 233 1.31 -10.44 8.67
CA PHE A 233 0.33 -10.20 9.73
C PHE A 233 -0.44 -8.93 9.41
N VAL A 234 -1.73 -9.08 9.18
CA VAL A 234 -2.61 -7.99 8.80
C VAL A 234 -3.62 -7.75 9.91
N THR A 235 -3.67 -6.53 10.42
CA THR A 235 -4.66 -6.10 11.40
C THR A 235 -5.95 -5.70 10.69
N ILE A 236 -7.03 -6.38 11.02
CA ILE A 236 -8.37 -6.10 10.52
C ILE A 236 -9.13 -5.40 11.62
N ARG A 237 -9.70 -4.23 11.33
CA ARG A 237 -10.53 -3.46 12.24
C ARG A 237 -11.96 -3.40 11.74
N LYS A 238 -12.92 -3.61 12.66
CA LYS A 238 -14.33 -3.48 12.41
C LYS A 238 -14.94 -2.59 13.48
N TYR A 239 -15.64 -1.54 13.08
CA TYR A 239 -16.35 -0.67 14.01
C TYR A 239 -17.70 -1.27 14.38
N THR A 240 -18.00 -1.29 15.68
CA THR A 240 -19.15 -1.97 16.28
C THR A 240 -20.00 -0.99 17.11
N GLY A 241 -21.20 -1.41 17.47
CA GLY A 241 -22.15 -0.59 18.22
C GLY A 241 -23.04 0.26 17.32
N ASN A 242 -24.10 0.82 17.88
CA ASN A 242 -25.07 1.64 17.13
C ASN A 242 -24.49 2.99 16.70
N ASP A 243 -23.57 3.53 17.48
CA ASP A 243 -22.89 4.80 17.27
C ASP A 243 -21.48 4.62 16.68
N LYS A 244 -21.04 3.38 16.45
CA LYS A 244 -19.71 3.03 15.97
C LYS A 244 -18.55 3.54 16.84
N CYS A 245 -18.78 3.75 18.13
CA CYS A 245 -17.75 4.17 19.09
C CYS A 245 -16.79 3.06 19.49
N GLY A 246 -17.20 1.79 19.34
CA GLY A 246 -16.35 0.62 19.62
C GLY A 246 -15.67 0.08 18.36
N ALA A 247 -14.58 -0.65 18.53
CA ALA A 247 -13.91 -1.36 17.46
C ALA A 247 -13.50 -2.76 17.91
N GLU A 248 -13.72 -3.73 17.04
CA GLU A 248 -13.13 -5.07 17.14
C GLU A 248 -11.87 -5.11 16.28
N THR A 249 -10.82 -5.75 16.78
CA THR A 249 -9.56 -5.91 16.08
C THR A 249 -9.19 -7.39 16.02
N ALA A 250 -8.85 -7.86 14.83
CA ALA A 250 -8.33 -9.21 14.61
C ALA A 250 -6.99 -9.12 13.86
N ILE A 251 -6.09 -10.05 14.14
CA ILE A 251 -4.83 -10.19 13.42
C ILE A 251 -4.90 -11.49 12.61
N LEU A 252 -4.66 -11.37 11.31
CA LEU A 252 -4.68 -12.47 10.37
C LEU A 252 -3.27 -12.78 9.90
N GLY A 253 -2.81 -14.01 10.09
CA GLY A 253 -1.55 -14.52 9.53
C GLY A 253 -1.78 -15.08 8.13
N ILE A 254 -1.01 -14.60 7.14
CA ILE A 254 -1.20 -14.90 5.73
C ILE A 254 0.11 -15.39 5.13
N ASN A 255 0.07 -16.46 4.34
CA ASN A 255 1.19 -16.86 3.49
C ASN A 255 1.36 -15.84 2.36
N THR A 256 2.52 -15.21 2.26
CA THR A 256 2.75 -14.13 1.29
C THR A 256 2.79 -14.62 -0.16
N ALA A 257 3.03 -15.91 -0.40
CA ALA A 257 3.12 -16.47 -1.74
C ALA A 257 1.76 -16.73 -2.39
N ASP A 258 0.73 -17.06 -1.61
CA ASP A 258 -0.59 -17.46 -2.13
C ASP A 258 -1.78 -16.81 -1.43
N GLY A 259 -1.54 -16.00 -0.41
CA GLY A 259 -2.58 -15.35 0.39
C GLY A 259 -3.35 -16.29 1.31
N GLY A 260 -2.97 -17.55 1.38
CA GLY A 260 -3.66 -18.60 2.12
C GLY A 260 -3.22 -18.73 3.57
N ALA A 261 -3.86 -19.67 4.25
CA ALA A 261 -3.57 -19.99 5.64
C ALA A 261 -2.11 -20.45 5.84
N LEU A 262 -1.58 -20.15 7.01
CA LEU A 262 -0.31 -20.71 7.45
C LEU A 262 -0.47 -22.22 7.67
N THR A 263 0.40 -23.01 7.06
CA THR A 263 0.45 -24.44 7.31
C THR A 263 1.53 -24.73 8.34
N PRO A 264 1.27 -25.59 9.35
CA PRO A 264 2.33 -26.05 10.24
C PRO A 264 3.46 -26.66 9.41
N ARG A 265 4.70 -26.36 9.77
CA ARG A 265 5.84 -27.09 9.20
C ARG A 265 5.75 -28.53 9.70
N SER A 266 5.66 -29.47 8.77
CA SER A 266 5.83 -30.90 9.05
C SER A 266 7.28 -31.21 9.41
#